data_32f09ec289949d5cf755cfcb5c3cf0e2
#
_entry.id   32f09ec289949d5cf755cfcb5c3cf0e2
#
_cell.length_a   1.000
_cell.length_b   1.000
_cell.length_c   1.000
_cell.angle_alpha   90.00
_cell.angle_beta   90.00
_cell.angle_gamma   90.00
#
_symmetry.space_group_name_H-M   'P 1'
#
loop_
_entity.id
_entity.type
_entity.pdbx_description
1 polymer ?
#
loop_
_entity_poly.entity_id
_entity_poly.type
_entity_poly.pdbx_seq_one_letter_code
_entity_poly.pdbx_strand_id
1 'polypeptide(L)'
;MGWTKIARREHDRSGLRYASDCTDEEWAVIRPLLRRTSRVGRPRKHKARTLWDAIQYIAATGCQWAQFPEDFPPFTTVQYHFYRMRDNGLLDVINAVLVAWVRVSEGRTPAPSAGVIDSQSVKTTEAGGPRGYDAGKKIKGRKRHVVTDTLGNMLEGVVHGADVQDRDGAPGLIERSCDAYPTLTRLYADGGYAGQKLEAAVAHIDRLTIEIIRRSDLTGFVILPRRWVVERTLAWLSRCRRLAKDWEASIASSEAWIVVSSIRRMTRRIAKLQL
;
A
#
# COMPACT_ATOMS: atom_id res chain seq x y z
N MET A 1 2.73 16.53 -22.03
CA MET A 1 3.51 15.51 -22.80
C MET A 1 2.64 14.27 -22.99
N GLY A 2 2.47 13.85 -24.26
CA GLY A 2 1.74 12.61 -24.58
C GLY A 2 2.65 11.37 -24.33
N TRP A 3 2.00 10.24 -24.07
CA TRP A 3 2.71 8.96 -23.94
C TRP A 3 3.42 8.59 -25.25
N THR A 4 4.66 8.13 -25.17
CA THR A 4 5.37 7.59 -26.33
C THR A 4 4.72 6.29 -26.82
N LYS A 5 4.98 5.88 -28.07
CA LYS A 5 4.46 4.60 -28.61
C LYS A 5 4.92 3.41 -27.77
N ILE A 6 6.18 3.43 -27.27
CA ILE A 6 6.74 2.39 -26.40
C ILE A 6 5.97 2.35 -25.10
N ALA A 7 5.79 3.49 -24.42
CA ALA A 7 5.04 3.54 -23.17
C ALA A 7 3.58 3.10 -23.33
N ARG A 8 2.91 3.43 -24.45
CA ARG A 8 1.56 2.95 -24.73
C ARG A 8 1.51 1.44 -24.83
N ARG A 9 2.43 0.82 -25.57
CA ARG A 9 2.53 -0.64 -25.73
C ARG A 9 2.79 -1.34 -24.39
N GLU A 10 3.71 -0.83 -23.59
CA GLU A 10 4.02 -1.38 -22.25
C GLU A 10 2.88 -1.31 -21.26
N HIS A 11 1.94 -0.38 -21.47
CA HIS A 11 0.77 -0.17 -20.62
C HIS A 11 -0.55 -0.59 -21.30
N ASP A 12 -0.46 -1.21 -22.48
CA ASP A 12 -1.65 -1.69 -23.19
C ASP A 12 -2.30 -2.84 -22.42
N ARG A 13 -3.59 -2.73 -22.25
CA ARG A 13 -4.43 -3.70 -21.56
C ARG A 13 -5.70 -4.02 -22.37
N SER A 14 -5.69 -3.68 -23.65
CA SER A 14 -6.84 -3.85 -24.54
C SER A 14 -7.24 -5.31 -24.75
N GLY A 15 -6.28 -6.24 -24.62
CA GLY A 15 -6.52 -7.69 -24.72
C GLY A 15 -7.07 -8.34 -23.45
N LEU A 16 -7.25 -7.59 -22.35
CA LEU A 16 -7.81 -8.12 -21.10
C LEU A 16 -9.31 -7.89 -21.06
N ARG A 17 -10.07 -8.77 -20.37
CA ARG A 17 -11.50 -8.58 -20.11
C ARG A 17 -11.77 -7.23 -19.44
N TYR A 18 -10.99 -6.90 -18.40
CA TYR A 18 -10.94 -5.59 -17.75
C TYR A 18 -9.50 -5.10 -17.66
N ALA A 19 -9.28 -3.82 -17.84
CA ALA A 19 -7.95 -3.20 -17.67
C ALA A 19 -7.34 -3.39 -16.27
N SER A 20 -8.13 -3.85 -15.30
CA SER A 20 -7.72 -4.22 -13.96
C SER A 20 -7.18 -5.64 -13.84
N ASP A 21 -7.57 -6.56 -14.73
CA ASP A 21 -7.18 -7.96 -14.67
C ASP A 21 -5.67 -8.14 -14.79
N CYS A 22 -5.12 -9.20 -14.24
CA CYS A 22 -3.71 -9.53 -14.40
C CYS A 22 -3.41 -10.00 -15.82
N THR A 23 -2.30 -9.55 -16.40
CA THR A 23 -1.70 -10.22 -17.55
C THR A 23 -1.19 -11.61 -17.14
N ASP A 24 -0.77 -12.44 -18.10
CA ASP A 24 -0.23 -13.78 -17.77
C ASP A 24 1.08 -13.67 -16.97
N GLU A 25 1.91 -12.68 -17.29
CA GLU A 25 3.15 -12.38 -16.57
C GLU A 25 2.85 -11.88 -15.13
N GLU A 26 1.91 -10.97 -14.98
CA GLU A 26 1.47 -10.50 -13.65
C GLU A 26 0.89 -11.67 -12.83
N TRP A 27 0.12 -12.55 -13.47
CA TRP A 27 -0.41 -13.74 -12.83
C TRP A 27 0.68 -14.74 -12.45
N ALA A 28 1.72 -14.92 -13.28
CA ALA A 28 2.85 -15.79 -12.97
C ALA A 28 3.58 -15.32 -11.69
N VAL A 29 3.70 -14.01 -11.48
CA VAL A 29 4.29 -13.42 -10.26
C VAL A 29 3.45 -13.71 -9.03
N ILE A 30 2.13 -13.47 -9.08
CA ILE A 30 1.29 -13.52 -7.87
C ILE A 30 0.76 -14.94 -7.55
N ARG A 31 0.62 -15.79 -8.56
CA ARG A 31 0.04 -17.15 -8.44
C ARG A 31 0.68 -18.01 -7.34
N PRO A 32 2.01 -18.12 -7.21
CA PRO A 32 2.62 -18.94 -6.17
C PRO A 32 2.28 -18.46 -4.76
N LEU A 33 2.08 -17.16 -4.56
CA LEU A 33 1.78 -16.54 -3.27
C LEU A 33 0.31 -16.70 -2.87
N LEU A 34 -0.59 -16.95 -3.84
CA LEU A 34 -2.03 -17.20 -3.61
C LEU A 34 -2.37 -18.70 -3.47
N ARG A 35 -1.37 -19.56 -3.44
CA ARG A 35 -1.59 -21.00 -3.28
C ARG A 35 -2.24 -21.31 -1.94
N ARG A 36 -3.13 -22.30 -1.96
CA ARG A 36 -3.70 -22.86 -0.74
C ARG A 36 -2.63 -23.71 -0.04
N THR A 37 -2.36 -23.40 1.22
CA THR A 37 -1.38 -24.13 2.04
C THR A 37 -1.93 -25.47 2.55
N SER A 38 -3.25 -25.58 2.76
CA SER A 38 -3.90 -26.78 3.26
C SER A 38 -4.58 -27.57 2.12
N ARG A 39 -4.35 -28.87 2.08
CA ARG A 39 -5.07 -29.83 1.21
C ARG A 39 -6.41 -30.28 1.81
N VAL A 40 -6.66 -29.97 3.09
CA VAL A 40 -7.87 -30.36 3.81
C VAL A 40 -8.98 -29.35 3.58
N GLY A 41 -10.21 -29.84 3.47
CA GLY A 41 -11.44 -29.05 3.29
C GLY A 41 -11.93 -28.96 1.84
N ARG A 42 -13.12 -28.39 1.65
CA ARG A 42 -13.79 -28.29 0.34
C ARG A 42 -12.93 -27.53 -0.68
N PRO A 43 -12.73 -28.04 -1.91
CA PRO A 43 -12.04 -27.33 -2.99
C PRO A 43 -12.68 -25.97 -3.28
N ARG A 44 -11.86 -25.00 -3.75
CA ARG A 44 -12.38 -23.71 -4.20
C ARG A 44 -13.30 -23.89 -5.41
N LYS A 45 -14.51 -23.33 -5.37
CA LYS A 45 -15.46 -23.31 -6.49
C LYS A 45 -14.94 -22.46 -7.65
N HIS A 46 -14.24 -21.37 -7.36
CA HIS A 46 -13.75 -20.41 -8.34
C HIS A 46 -12.22 -20.43 -8.44
N LYS A 47 -11.70 -20.20 -9.64
CA LYS A 47 -10.24 -20.12 -9.89
C LYS A 47 -9.61 -18.97 -9.08
N ALA A 48 -8.42 -19.20 -8.54
CA ALA A 48 -7.73 -18.19 -7.75
C ALA A 48 -7.46 -16.90 -8.55
N ARG A 49 -7.14 -17.02 -9.85
CA ARG A 49 -6.96 -15.86 -10.74
C ARG A 49 -8.23 -15.03 -10.84
N THR A 50 -9.38 -15.67 -11.07
CA THR A 50 -10.66 -14.95 -11.18
C THR A 50 -11.01 -14.20 -9.89
N LEU A 51 -10.76 -14.80 -8.72
CA LEU A 51 -10.97 -14.13 -7.42
C LEU A 51 -10.00 -12.96 -7.22
N TRP A 52 -8.75 -13.11 -7.63
CA TRP A 52 -7.76 -12.05 -7.54
C TRP A 52 -8.06 -10.90 -8.49
N ASP A 53 -8.39 -11.20 -9.76
CA ASP A 53 -8.79 -10.20 -10.75
C ASP A 53 -10.02 -9.41 -10.29
N ALA A 54 -10.98 -10.10 -9.65
CA ALA A 54 -12.14 -9.48 -9.04
C ALA A 54 -11.78 -8.46 -7.94
N ILE A 55 -10.83 -8.80 -7.06
CA ILE A 55 -10.32 -7.87 -6.04
C ILE A 55 -9.58 -6.70 -6.70
N GLN A 56 -8.77 -6.96 -7.74
CA GLN A 56 -8.07 -5.92 -8.49
C GLN A 56 -9.05 -4.98 -9.21
N TYR A 57 -10.19 -5.50 -9.67
CA TYR A 57 -11.25 -4.69 -10.28
C TYR A 57 -11.79 -3.67 -9.27
N ILE A 58 -12.16 -4.10 -8.05
CA ILE A 58 -12.64 -3.20 -7.00
C ILE A 58 -11.56 -2.18 -6.59
N ALA A 59 -10.31 -2.61 -6.43
CA ALA A 59 -9.21 -1.69 -6.14
C ALA A 59 -9.06 -0.61 -7.21
N ALA A 60 -9.14 -0.99 -8.49
CA ALA A 60 -8.94 -0.10 -9.62
C ALA A 60 -10.11 0.86 -9.86
N THR A 61 -11.35 0.36 -9.77
CA THR A 61 -12.57 1.11 -10.11
C THR A 61 -13.18 1.85 -8.93
N GLY A 62 -12.99 1.32 -7.71
CA GLY A 62 -13.64 1.83 -6.49
C GLY A 62 -15.13 1.56 -6.43
N CYS A 63 -15.68 0.67 -7.27
CA CYS A 63 -17.10 0.38 -7.30
C CYS A 63 -17.60 -0.18 -5.95
N GLN A 64 -18.89 -0.02 -5.69
CA GLN A 64 -19.56 -0.66 -4.57
C GLN A 64 -19.64 -2.16 -4.81
N TRP A 65 -19.60 -2.97 -3.73
CA TRP A 65 -19.73 -4.42 -3.81
C TRP A 65 -21.00 -4.85 -4.55
N ALA A 66 -22.13 -4.19 -4.28
CA ALA A 66 -23.41 -4.49 -4.92
C ALA A 66 -23.46 -4.12 -6.42
N GLN A 67 -22.51 -3.29 -6.91
CA GLN A 67 -22.39 -2.89 -8.32
C GLN A 67 -21.30 -3.70 -9.05
N PHE A 68 -20.94 -4.85 -8.49
CA PHE A 68 -19.88 -5.68 -9.03
C PHE A 68 -20.40 -6.43 -10.29
N PRO A 69 -19.61 -6.49 -11.39
CA PRO A 69 -20.04 -7.11 -12.62
C PRO A 69 -20.39 -8.61 -12.46
N GLU A 70 -21.46 -9.05 -13.15
CA GLU A 70 -22.00 -10.42 -13.05
C GLU A 70 -21.08 -11.50 -13.65
N ASP A 71 -20.16 -11.13 -14.54
CA ASP A 71 -19.17 -12.05 -15.13
C ASP A 71 -18.02 -12.43 -14.18
N PHE A 72 -17.97 -11.83 -13.01
CA PHE A 72 -17.17 -12.28 -11.88
C PHE A 72 -17.97 -13.24 -10.97
N PRO A 73 -17.32 -13.97 -10.03
CA PRO A 73 -18.03 -14.67 -8.97
C PRO A 73 -18.92 -13.71 -8.16
N PRO A 74 -20.02 -14.20 -7.54
CA PRO A 74 -20.86 -13.35 -6.70
C PRO A 74 -20.03 -12.48 -5.74
N PHE A 75 -20.37 -11.21 -5.64
CA PHE A 75 -19.58 -10.25 -4.85
C PHE A 75 -19.36 -10.70 -3.40
N THR A 76 -20.35 -11.39 -2.79
CA THR A 76 -20.23 -11.94 -1.43
C THR A 76 -19.13 -12.99 -1.33
N THR A 77 -18.91 -13.78 -2.40
CA THR A 77 -17.80 -14.75 -2.47
C THR A 77 -16.45 -14.03 -2.56
N VAL A 78 -16.35 -13.01 -3.42
CA VAL A 78 -15.12 -12.22 -3.57
C VAL A 78 -14.78 -11.49 -2.27
N GLN A 79 -15.79 -10.89 -1.65
CA GLN A 79 -15.69 -10.19 -0.36
C GLN A 79 -15.23 -11.13 0.76
N TYR A 80 -15.78 -12.33 0.83
CA TYR A 80 -15.35 -13.37 1.78
C TYR A 80 -13.84 -13.69 1.60
N HIS A 81 -13.37 -13.87 0.36
CA HIS A 81 -11.96 -14.15 0.09
C HIS A 81 -11.07 -12.95 0.42
N PHE A 82 -11.51 -11.73 0.14
CA PHE A 82 -10.80 -10.52 0.53
C PHE A 82 -10.65 -10.41 2.05
N TYR A 83 -11.74 -10.55 2.80
CA TYR A 83 -11.69 -10.50 4.26
C TYR A 83 -10.83 -11.61 4.85
N ARG A 84 -10.95 -12.82 4.31
CA ARG A 84 -10.10 -13.92 4.75
C ARG A 84 -8.61 -13.67 4.52
N MET A 85 -8.21 -13.07 3.40
CA MET A 85 -6.80 -12.72 3.14
C MET A 85 -6.32 -11.59 4.05
N ARG A 86 -7.20 -10.63 4.36
CA ARG A 86 -6.94 -9.58 5.34
C ARG A 86 -6.73 -10.18 6.74
N ASP A 87 -7.70 -10.96 7.21
CA ASP A 87 -7.76 -11.40 8.60
C ASP A 87 -6.70 -12.45 8.96
N ASN A 88 -6.19 -13.20 7.99
CA ASN A 88 -5.12 -14.17 8.20
C ASN A 88 -3.73 -13.63 7.83
N GLY A 89 -3.57 -12.33 7.58
CA GLY A 89 -2.30 -11.68 7.29
C GLY A 89 -1.67 -12.03 5.93
N LEU A 90 -2.40 -12.74 5.04
CA LEU A 90 -1.84 -13.16 3.76
C LEU A 90 -1.45 -11.99 2.87
N LEU A 91 -2.20 -10.89 2.92
CA LEU A 91 -1.88 -9.69 2.13
C LEU A 91 -0.53 -9.10 2.56
N ASP A 92 -0.24 -9.04 3.85
CA ASP A 92 1.01 -8.49 4.38
C ASP A 92 2.19 -9.39 4.02
N VAL A 93 2.03 -10.71 4.14
CA VAL A 93 3.04 -11.69 3.69
C VAL A 93 3.34 -11.54 2.20
N ILE A 94 2.31 -11.43 1.35
CA ILE A 94 2.49 -11.22 -0.09
C ILE A 94 3.22 -9.89 -0.35
N ASN A 95 2.84 -8.83 0.33
CA ASN A 95 3.50 -7.53 0.20
C ASN A 95 4.99 -7.63 0.55
N ALA A 96 5.34 -8.23 1.67
CA ALA A 96 6.73 -8.39 2.11
C ALA A 96 7.58 -9.21 1.12
N VAL A 97 7.03 -10.31 0.59
CA VAL A 97 7.72 -11.11 -0.45
C VAL A 97 7.95 -10.30 -1.72
N LEU A 98 6.95 -9.55 -2.17
CA LEU A 98 7.10 -8.72 -3.38
C LEU A 98 8.07 -7.55 -3.16
N VAL A 99 8.13 -6.97 -1.96
CA VAL A 99 9.15 -5.98 -1.60
C VAL A 99 10.55 -6.59 -1.78
N ALA A 100 10.79 -7.78 -1.22
CA ALA A 100 12.07 -8.47 -1.35
C ALA A 100 12.42 -8.75 -2.83
N TRP A 101 11.46 -9.22 -3.64
CA TRP A 101 11.69 -9.50 -5.06
C TRP A 101 12.01 -8.24 -5.87
N VAL A 102 11.25 -7.15 -5.68
CA VAL A 102 11.55 -5.86 -6.33
C VAL A 102 12.94 -5.37 -5.94
N ARG A 103 13.32 -5.49 -4.68
CA ARG A 103 14.63 -5.04 -4.21
C ARG A 103 15.77 -5.83 -4.84
N VAL A 104 15.64 -7.16 -4.87
CA VAL A 104 16.63 -8.04 -5.49
C VAL A 104 16.77 -7.77 -6.98
N SER A 105 15.66 -7.58 -7.70
CA SER A 105 15.70 -7.26 -9.14
C SER A 105 16.33 -5.89 -9.44
N GLU A 106 16.40 -5.00 -8.45
CA GLU A 106 17.08 -3.68 -8.54
C GLU A 106 18.49 -3.72 -7.93
N GLY A 107 19.07 -4.90 -7.72
CA GLY A 107 20.42 -5.09 -7.18
C GLY A 107 20.57 -4.68 -5.72
N ARG A 108 19.47 -4.71 -4.93
CA ARG A 108 19.47 -4.38 -3.51
C ARG A 108 19.33 -5.63 -2.65
N THR A 109 19.73 -5.52 -1.38
CA THR A 109 19.43 -6.57 -0.39
C THR A 109 17.92 -6.76 -0.24
N PRO A 110 17.42 -7.99 -0.02
CA PRO A 110 15.99 -8.26 0.11
C PRO A 110 15.31 -7.42 1.18
N ALA A 111 15.93 -7.28 2.33
CA ALA A 111 15.43 -6.48 3.44
C ALA A 111 16.01 -5.06 3.41
N PRO A 112 15.18 -4.01 3.64
CA PRO A 112 15.62 -2.62 3.65
C PRO A 112 16.36 -2.27 4.95
N SER A 113 17.41 -1.46 4.85
CA SER A 113 18.09 -0.85 6.01
C SER A 113 17.66 0.59 6.27
N ALA A 114 16.99 1.22 5.30
CA ALA A 114 16.48 2.57 5.42
C ALA A 114 15.09 2.68 4.80
N GLY A 115 14.24 3.52 5.39
CA GLY A 115 12.90 3.80 4.94
C GLY A 115 12.53 5.28 5.03
N VAL A 116 11.36 5.61 4.53
CA VAL A 116 10.76 6.95 4.60
C VAL A 116 9.34 6.81 5.12
N ILE A 117 8.97 7.61 6.11
CA ILE A 117 7.61 7.66 6.66
C ILE A 117 6.93 8.96 6.23
N ASP A 118 5.65 8.87 5.88
CA ASP A 118 4.81 10.03 5.60
C ASP A 118 3.32 9.69 5.81
N SER A 119 2.47 10.72 5.82
CA SER A 119 1.04 10.59 6.03
C SER A 119 0.21 11.30 4.95
N GLN A 120 -0.95 10.72 4.67
CA GLN A 120 -1.95 11.30 3.79
C GLN A 120 -3.32 11.33 4.48
N SER A 121 -3.92 12.52 4.61
CA SER A 121 -5.31 12.64 5.07
C SER A 121 -6.26 12.52 3.87
N VAL A 122 -7.31 11.69 4.02
CA VAL A 122 -8.31 11.42 2.99
C VAL A 122 -9.71 11.55 3.56
N LYS A 123 -10.64 12.05 2.74
CA LYS A 123 -12.05 12.14 3.14
C LYS A 123 -12.66 10.74 3.28
N THR A 124 -13.51 10.56 4.27
CA THR A 124 -14.42 9.41 4.38
C THR A 124 -15.76 9.72 3.74
N THR A 125 -16.62 8.70 3.69
CA THR A 125 -18.00 8.79 3.26
C THR A 125 -18.94 8.57 4.43
N GLU A 126 -20.25 8.47 4.16
CA GLU A 126 -21.30 8.13 5.13
C GLU A 126 -21.27 6.68 5.64
N ALA A 127 -20.36 5.84 5.09
CA ALA A 127 -20.25 4.42 5.47
C ALA A 127 -19.97 4.16 6.97
N GLY A 128 -19.67 5.22 7.74
CA GLY A 128 -19.44 5.14 9.18
C GLY A 128 -17.99 4.78 9.54
N GLY A 129 -17.80 4.30 10.77
CA GLY A 129 -16.51 3.92 11.33
C GLY A 129 -15.67 5.10 11.87
N PRO A 130 -14.52 4.80 12.48
CA PRO A 130 -13.63 5.81 13.08
C PRO A 130 -13.18 6.86 12.04
N ARG A 131 -13.28 8.13 12.42
CA ARG A 131 -12.88 9.28 11.61
C ARG A 131 -12.60 10.48 12.50
N GLY A 132 -11.77 11.42 12.03
CA GLY A 132 -11.45 12.65 12.75
C GLY A 132 -11.33 13.83 11.80
N TYR A 133 -10.88 14.98 12.31
CA TYR A 133 -10.70 16.21 11.53
C TYR A 133 -9.23 16.66 11.57
N ASP A 134 -8.56 16.64 10.42
CA ASP A 134 -7.23 17.22 10.24
C ASP A 134 -7.36 18.74 10.08
N ALA A 135 -7.06 19.49 11.13
CA ALA A 135 -7.18 20.94 11.13
C ALA A 135 -6.17 21.61 10.17
N GLY A 136 -4.97 21.04 10.02
CA GLY A 136 -3.94 21.57 9.12
C GLY A 136 -4.30 21.42 7.64
N LYS A 137 -4.83 20.26 7.26
CA LYS A 137 -5.25 19.97 5.87
C LYS A 137 -6.72 20.28 5.61
N LYS A 138 -7.50 20.64 6.65
CA LYS A 138 -8.95 20.91 6.59
C LYS A 138 -9.72 19.72 6.01
N ILE A 139 -9.37 18.51 6.39
CA ILE A 139 -9.99 17.27 5.92
C ILE A 139 -10.66 16.53 7.07
N LYS A 140 -11.98 16.27 6.94
CA LYS A 140 -12.69 15.33 7.81
C LYS A 140 -12.62 13.93 7.21
N GLY A 141 -11.98 13.00 7.94
CA GLY A 141 -11.81 11.65 7.42
C GLY A 141 -10.78 10.83 8.19
N ARG A 142 -9.93 10.13 7.47
CA ARG A 142 -8.87 9.27 8.00
C ARG A 142 -7.50 9.72 7.54
N LYS A 143 -6.51 9.41 8.34
CA LYS A 143 -5.10 9.59 8.01
C LYS A 143 -4.47 8.22 7.78
N ARG A 144 -3.74 8.10 6.69
CA ARG A 144 -2.99 6.93 6.27
C ARG A 144 -1.53 7.23 6.47
N HIS A 145 -0.86 6.54 7.37
CA HIS A 145 0.59 6.58 7.48
C HIS A 145 1.17 5.39 6.73
N VAL A 146 2.25 5.60 6.01
CA VAL A 146 2.99 4.55 5.33
C VAL A 146 4.48 4.70 5.58
N VAL A 147 5.14 3.57 5.74
CA VAL A 147 6.59 3.45 5.65
C VAL A 147 6.94 2.81 4.33
N THR A 148 7.85 3.41 3.58
CA THR A 148 8.38 2.86 2.34
C THR A 148 9.86 2.62 2.45
N ASP A 149 10.39 1.71 1.63
CA ASP A 149 11.85 1.65 1.40
C ASP A 149 12.33 2.80 0.51
N THR A 150 13.62 2.87 0.27
CA THR A 150 14.24 3.90 -0.58
C THR A 150 13.92 3.77 -2.08
N LEU A 151 13.31 2.66 -2.52
CA LEU A 151 12.78 2.47 -3.86
C LEU A 151 11.31 2.88 -3.98
N GLY A 152 10.65 3.19 -2.85
CA GLY A 152 9.24 3.52 -2.76
C GLY A 152 8.32 2.30 -2.69
N ASN A 153 8.83 1.13 -2.32
CA ASN A 153 7.97 0.00 -2.04
C ASN A 153 7.41 0.17 -0.63
N MET A 154 6.10 0.02 -0.46
CA MET A 154 5.46 0.11 0.84
C MET A 154 5.88 -1.08 1.70
N LEU A 155 6.41 -0.78 2.88
CA LEU A 155 6.78 -1.78 3.90
C LEU A 155 5.59 -2.07 4.78
N GLU A 156 5.07 -1.03 5.43
CA GLU A 156 3.96 -1.09 6.37
C GLU A 156 3.03 0.12 6.18
N GLY A 157 1.77 -0.02 6.64
CA GLY A 157 0.81 1.06 6.65
C GLY A 157 -0.18 0.95 7.80
N VAL A 158 -0.65 2.09 8.30
CA VAL A 158 -1.68 2.20 9.34
C VAL A 158 -2.68 3.29 9.00
N VAL A 159 -3.92 3.08 9.43
CA VAL A 159 -5.02 4.04 9.23
C VAL A 159 -5.66 4.35 10.57
N HIS A 160 -5.94 5.64 10.82
CA HIS A 160 -6.64 6.11 12.01
C HIS A 160 -7.46 7.37 11.69
N GLY A 161 -8.13 7.95 12.68
CA GLY A 161 -8.83 9.23 12.52
C GLY A 161 -7.87 10.34 12.08
N ALA A 162 -8.35 11.26 11.25
CA ALA A 162 -7.50 12.33 10.71
C ALA A 162 -7.09 13.38 11.76
N ASP A 163 -7.70 13.37 12.94
CA ASP A 163 -7.39 14.21 14.11
C ASP A 163 -6.09 13.83 14.81
N VAL A 164 -5.62 12.58 14.65
CA VAL A 164 -4.34 12.13 15.21
C VAL A 164 -3.19 12.83 14.49
N GLN A 165 -2.29 13.47 15.25
CA GLN A 165 -1.11 14.12 14.67
C GLN A 165 -0.10 13.11 14.15
N ASP A 166 0.76 13.54 13.20
CA ASP A 166 1.70 12.62 12.52
C ASP A 166 2.65 11.94 13.52
N ARG A 167 3.20 12.70 14.48
CA ARG A 167 4.05 12.17 15.55
C ARG A 167 3.32 11.23 16.54
N ASP A 168 2.00 11.32 16.64
CA ASP A 168 1.21 10.51 17.56
C ASP A 168 0.73 9.20 16.90
N GLY A 169 0.55 9.22 15.58
CA GLY A 169 0.17 8.03 14.80
C GLY A 169 1.35 7.16 14.35
N ALA A 170 2.57 7.67 14.48
CA ALA A 170 3.77 6.99 13.98
C ALA A 170 4.31 5.83 14.85
N PRO A 171 4.30 5.89 16.21
CA PRO A 171 5.04 4.92 17.03
C PRO A 171 4.72 3.48 16.71
N GLY A 172 3.46 3.07 16.76
CA GLY A 172 3.05 1.69 16.47
C GLY A 172 3.34 1.24 15.03
N LEU A 173 3.34 2.16 14.07
CA LEU A 173 3.75 1.84 12.69
C LEU A 173 5.26 1.61 12.61
N ILE A 174 6.04 2.42 13.29
CA ILE A 174 7.51 2.30 13.35
C ILE A 174 7.89 0.97 14.01
N GLU A 175 7.28 0.64 15.14
CA GLU A 175 7.47 -0.64 15.83
C GLU A 175 7.21 -1.83 14.90
N ARG A 176 6.03 -1.90 14.29
CA ARG A 176 5.68 -2.97 13.32
C ARG A 176 6.65 -3.03 12.15
N SER A 177 7.08 -1.88 11.64
CA SER A 177 8.05 -1.83 10.55
C SER A 177 9.41 -2.39 10.97
N CYS A 178 9.87 -2.10 12.19
CA CYS A 178 11.12 -2.61 12.73
C CYS A 178 11.05 -4.10 13.05
N ASP A 179 9.90 -4.60 13.49
CA ASP A 179 9.67 -6.02 13.73
C ASP A 179 9.63 -6.83 12.42
N ALA A 180 8.92 -6.31 11.42
CA ALA A 180 8.85 -6.94 10.09
C ALA A 180 10.18 -6.88 9.33
N TYR A 181 10.98 -5.84 9.57
CA TYR A 181 12.26 -5.61 8.91
C TYR A 181 13.36 -5.30 9.95
N PRO A 182 13.95 -6.32 10.61
CA PRO A 182 14.98 -6.13 11.63
C PRO A 182 16.23 -5.39 11.16
N THR A 183 16.47 -5.33 9.84
CA THR A 183 17.57 -4.58 9.22
C THR A 183 17.28 -3.09 9.09
N LEU A 184 16.05 -2.64 9.38
CA LEU A 184 15.67 -1.24 9.29
C LEU A 184 16.29 -0.45 10.45
N THR A 185 17.31 0.35 10.15
CA THR A 185 18.07 1.13 11.13
C THR A 185 17.91 2.64 10.96
N ARG A 186 17.29 3.09 9.85
CA ARG A 186 17.11 4.50 9.58
C ARG A 186 15.75 4.80 8.96
N LEU A 187 15.05 5.77 9.52
CA LEU A 187 13.82 6.32 8.95
C LEU A 187 13.96 7.81 8.69
N TYR A 188 13.61 8.23 7.49
CA TYR A 188 13.50 9.62 7.10
C TYR A 188 12.05 10.07 7.28
N ALA A 189 11.86 11.22 7.94
CA ALA A 189 10.55 11.79 8.22
C ALA A 189 10.53 13.30 7.99
N ASP A 190 9.35 13.88 7.83
CA ASP A 190 9.23 15.34 7.75
C ASP A 190 9.13 16.01 9.14
N GLY A 191 9.04 17.36 9.14
CA GLY A 191 8.93 18.13 10.38
C GLY A 191 7.68 17.83 11.22
N GLY A 192 6.63 17.22 10.64
CA GLY A 192 5.43 16.79 11.37
C GLY A 192 5.69 15.65 12.36
N TYR A 193 6.79 14.93 12.16
CA TYR A 193 7.24 13.84 13.03
C TYR A 193 8.29 14.29 14.07
N ALA A 194 8.71 15.56 14.04
CA ALA A 194 9.73 16.06 14.97
C ALA A 194 9.21 16.18 16.40
N GLY A 195 10.10 15.93 17.36
CA GLY A 195 9.90 16.25 18.78
C GLY A 195 10.08 15.09 19.74
N GLN A 196 10.36 15.44 20.99
CA GLN A 196 10.67 14.51 22.07
C GLN A 196 9.62 13.41 22.29
N LYS A 197 8.34 13.69 21.98
CA LYS A 197 7.26 12.72 22.16
C LYS A 197 7.45 11.48 21.29
N LEU A 198 7.78 11.64 20.00
CA LEU A 198 8.06 10.51 19.12
C LEU A 198 9.37 9.83 19.49
N GLU A 199 10.41 10.64 19.74
CA GLU A 199 11.74 10.12 20.15
C GLU A 199 11.62 9.25 21.41
N ALA A 200 10.91 9.70 22.44
CA ALA A 200 10.68 8.93 23.66
C ALA A 200 9.84 7.66 23.42
N ALA A 201 8.81 7.73 22.55
CA ALA A 201 7.94 6.60 22.26
C ALA A 201 8.69 5.44 21.57
N VAL A 202 9.72 5.73 20.78
CA VAL A 202 10.51 4.72 20.03
C VAL A 202 11.91 4.49 20.59
N ALA A 203 12.25 5.10 21.73
CA ALA A 203 13.58 5.02 22.35
C ALA A 203 14.02 3.59 22.71
N HIS A 204 13.06 2.68 22.89
CA HIS A 204 13.33 1.25 23.14
C HIS A 204 13.84 0.49 21.90
N ILE A 205 13.82 1.10 20.73
CA ILE A 205 14.33 0.53 19.48
C ILE A 205 15.76 1.05 19.23
N ASP A 206 16.73 0.60 20.01
CA ASP A 206 18.11 1.11 20.06
C ASP A 206 18.79 1.22 18.70
N ARG A 207 18.45 0.32 17.75
CA ARG A 207 19.05 0.29 16.40
C ARG A 207 18.51 1.37 15.46
N LEU A 208 17.39 2.03 15.81
CA LEU A 208 16.67 2.92 14.90
C LEU A 208 17.11 4.38 15.10
N THR A 209 17.44 5.05 14.02
CA THR A 209 17.62 6.50 13.95
C THR A 209 16.51 7.11 13.10
N ILE A 210 15.80 8.11 13.64
CA ILE A 210 14.85 8.92 12.87
C ILE A 210 15.53 10.23 12.47
N GLU A 211 15.64 10.47 11.17
CA GLU A 211 16.25 11.67 10.59
C GLU A 211 15.16 12.60 10.07
N ILE A 212 14.98 13.75 10.73
CA ILE A 212 13.99 14.76 10.33
C ILE A 212 14.56 15.61 9.19
N ILE A 213 13.95 15.48 8.02
CA ILE A 213 14.31 16.29 6.85
C ILE A 213 13.46 17.55 6.86
N ARG A 214 14.09 18.69 7.15
CA ARG A 214 13.47 20.02 7.11
C ARG A 214 13.59 20.61 5.71
N ARG A 215 12.59 21.39 5.28
CA ARG A 215 12.78 22.29 4.15
C ARG A 215 13.89 23.26 4.55
N SER A 216 14.97 23.31 3.77
CA SER A 216 15.94 24.40 3.90
C SER A 216 15.21 25.70 3.57
N ASP A 217 15.58 26.81 4.22
CA ASP A 217 15.03 28.18 4.02
C ASP A 217 15.29 28.74 2.61
N LEU A 218 15.63 27.90 1.65
CA LEU A 218 15.83 28.22 0.24
C LEU A 218 14.46 28.54 -0.39
N THR A 219 14.33 29.76 -0.85
CA THR A 219 13.20 30.22 -1.68
C THR A 219 13.15 29.44 -3.00
N GLY A 220 12.05 28.69 -3.23
CA GLY A 220 11.83 27.94 -4.47
C GLY A 220 11.41 26.47 -4.24
N PHE A 221 11.10 25.76 -5.33
CA PHE A 221 10.79 24.33 -5.31
C PHE A 221 12.10 23.52 -5.20
N VAL A 222 12.38 22.99 -4.02
CA VAL A 222 13.53 22.09 -3.79
C VAL A 222 13.01 20.67 -3.62
N ILE A 223 13.46 19.76 -4.49
CA ILE A 223 13.24 18.32 -4.33
C ILE A 223 14.16 17.88 -3.18
N LEU A 224 13.59 17.62 -2.01
CA LEU A 224 14.34 17.06 -0.89
C LEU A 224 14.73 15.62 -1.22
N PRO A 225 16.03 15.30 -1.31
CA PRO A 225 16.48 13.93 -1.57
C PRO A 225 15.83 12.98 -0.56
N ARG A 226 15.31 11.84 -1.06
CA ARG A 226 14.67 10.76 -0.29
C ARG A 226 13.20 10.99 0.11
N ARG A 227 12.76 12.19 0.50
CA ARG A 227 11.39 12.44 0.93
C ARG A 227 10.35 12.28 -0.20
N TRP A 228 10.65 12.76 -1.40
CA TRP A 228 9.77 12.63 -2.57
C TRP A 228 9.38 11.17 -2.89
N VAL A 229 10.15 10.19 -2.38
CA VAL A 229 9.92 8.75 -2.62
C VAL A 229 8.59 8.30 -2.02
N VAL A 230 8.31 8.66 -0.77
CA VAL A 230 7.05 8.28 -0.11
C VAL A 230 5.88 9.08 -0.66
N GLU A 231 6.06 10.38 -0.94
CA GLU A 231 5.04 11.22 -1.59
C GLU A 231 4.63 10.63 -2.96
N ARG A 232 5.62 10.23 -3.77
CA ARG A 232 5.40 9.52 -5.03
C ARG A 232 4.65 8.21 -4.81
N THR A 233 4.98 7.45 -3.77
CA THR A 233 4.31 6.19 -3.46
C THR A 233 2.85 6.42 -3.10
N LEU A 234 2.53 7.38 -2.24
CA LEU A 234 1.17 7.78 -1.93
C LEU A 234 0.38 8.20 -3.19
N ALA A 235 1.01 8.97 -4.10
CA ALA A 235 0.41 9.33 -5.38
C ALA A 235 0.14 8.10 -6.26
N TRP A 236 1.03 7.11 -6.27
CA TRP A 236 0.82 5.87 -7.02
C TRP A 236 -0.28 4.98 -6.43
N LEU A 237 -0.35 4.86 -5.10
CA LEU A 237 -1.42 4.12 -4.44
C LEU A 237 -2.79 4.75 -4.75
N SER A 238 -2.87 6.07 -4.77
CA SER A 238 -4.08 6.83 -5.08
C SER A 238 -4.59 6.65 -6.53
N ARG A 239 -3.80 6.05 -7.45
CA ARG A 239 -4.30 5.61 -8.77
C ARG A 239 -5.31 4.49 -8.68
N CYS A 240 -5.33 3.73 -7.59
CA CYS A 240 -6.43 2.84 -7.26
C CYS A 240 -7.60 3.69 -6.76
N ARG A 241 -8.68 3.77 -7.54
CA ARG A 241 -9.84 4.63 -7.21
C ARG A 241 -10.48 4.29 -5.86
N ARG A 242 -10.35 3.03 -5.41
CA ARG A 242 -10.77 2.64 -4.05
C ARG A 242 -10.07 3.45 -2.97
N LEU A 243 -8.88 3.98 -3.24
CA LEU A 243 -8.11 4.82 -2.32
C LEU A 243 -8.28 6.34 -2.54
N ALA A 244 -9.07 6.79 -3.53
CA ALA A 244 -9.33 8.22 -3.77
C ALA A 244 -10.02 8.90 -2.58
N LYS A 245 -10.86 8.16 -1.87
CA LYS A 245 -11.41 8.45 -0.55
C LYS A 245 -11.27 7.19 0.31
N ASP A 246 -11.66 7.28 1.57
CA ASP A 246 -11.83 6.08 2.39
C ASP A 246 -13.31 5.70 2.42
N TRP A 247 -13.64 4.59 1.77
CA TRP A 247 -14.99 4.07 1.61
C TRP A 247 -15.36 3.00 2.64
N GLU A 248 -14.39 2.64 3.50
CA GLU A 248 -14.51 1.49 4.37
C GLU A 248 -15.11 1.86 5.72
N ALA A 249 -16.01 1.03 6.25
CA ALA A 249 -16.49 1.17 7.62
C ALA A 249 -15.38 0.78 8.63
N SER A 250 -14.58 -0.26 8.33
CA SER A 250 -13.53 -0.73 9.24
C SER A 250 -12.15 -0.22 8.85
N ILE A 251 -11.31 0.07 9.85
CA ILE A 251 -9.90 0.43 9.69
C ILE A 251 -9.13 -0.71 8.99
N ALA A 252 -9.33 -1.95 9.43
CA ALA A 252 -8.66 -3.11 8.85
C ALA A 252 -8.90 -3.25 7.34
N SER A 253 -10.12 -2.95 6.85
CA SER A 253 -10.39 -2.93 5.40
C SER A 253 -9.69 -1.79 4.70
N SER A 254 -9.59 -0.61 5.33
CA SER A 254 -8.85 0.52 4.76
C SER A 254 -7.36 0.18 4.59
N GLU A 255 -6.75 -0.42 5.61
CA GLU A 255 -5.36 -0.88 5.57
C GLU A 255 -5.16 -1.96 4.49
N ALA A 256 -6.05 -2.95 4.44
CA ALA A 256 -5.98 -4.02 3.43
C ALA A 256 -6.04 -3.48 1.99
N TRP A 257 -6.83 -2.44 1.70
CA TRP A 257 -6.85 -1.84 0.36
C TRP A 257 -5.56 -1.09 0.01
N ILE A 258 -4.87 -0.50 1.00
CA ILE A 258 -3.55 0.08 0.80
C ILE A 258 -2.56 -1.02 0.41
N VAL A 259 -2.57 -2.14 1.14
CA VAL A 259 -1.71 -3.30 0.85
C VAL A 259 -2.02 -3.91 -0.53
N VAL A 260 -3.30 -4.12 -0.89
CA VAL A 260 -3.70 -4.61 -2.22
C VAL A 260 -3.18 -3.69 -3.33
N SER A 261 -3.24 -2.36 -3.13
CA SER A 261 -2.73 -1.39 -4.11
C SER A 261 -1.21 -1.45 -4.24
N SER A 262 -0.50 -1.66 -3.13
CA SER A 262 0.95 -1.88 -3.12
C SER A 262 1.32 -3.17 -3.85
N ILE A 263 0.66 -4.28 -3.55
CA ILE A 263 0.84 -5.57 -4.23
C ILE A 263 0.65 -5.40 -5.74
N ARG A 264 -0.47 -4.77 -6.16
CA ARG A 264 -0.76 -4.49 -7.57
C ARG A 264 0.40 -3.78 -8.27
N ARG A 265 0.93 -2.74 -7.63
CA ARG A 265 2.04 -1.95 -8.19
C ARG A 265 3.31 -2.79 -8.33
N MET A 266 3.68 -3.53 -7.30
CA MET A 266 4.90 -4.35 -7.30
C MET A 266 4.79 -5.53 -8.27
N THR A 267 3.65 -6.22 -8.32
CA THR A 267 3.38 -7.30 -9.28
C THR A 267 3.59 -6.81 -10.71
N ARG A 268 3.05 -5.64 -11.07
CA ARG A 268 3.23 -5.03 -12.38
C ARG A 268 4.67 -4.64 -12.67
N ARG A 269 5.41 -4.17 -11.65
CA ARG A 269 6.83 -3.83 -11.79
C ARG A 269 7.68 -5.07 -12.07
N ILE A 270 7.49 -6.14 -11.30
CA ILE A 270 8.22 -7.40 -11.44
C ILE A 270 7.92 -8.04 -12.81
N ALA A 271 6.65 -8.10 -13.21
CA ALA A 271 6.27 -8.65 -14.51
C ALA A 271 6.97 -7.96 -15.68
N LYS A 272 7.20 -6.64 -15.61
CA LYS A 272 7.93 -5.88 -16.62
C LYS A 272 9.44 -6.13 -16.64
N LEU A 273 10.02 -6.51 -15.50
CA LEU A 273 11.46 -6.81 -15.40
C LEU A 273 11.79 -8.22 -15.89
N GLN A 274 10.78 -9.07 -16.08
CA GLN A 274 10.92 -10.43 -16.60
C GLN A 274 10.74 -10.52 -18.13
N LEU A 275 10.34 -9.40 -18.77
CA LEU A 275 10.25 -9.24 -20.23
C LEU A 275 11.53 -8.63 -20.80
#